data_ab15567dbec00b0b36fe951043193d4c
#
_entry.id   ab15567dbec00b0b36fe951043193d4c
#
_cell.length_a   1.000
_cell.length_b   1.000
_cell.length_c   1.000
_cell.angle_alpha   90.00
_cell.angle_beta   90.00
_cell.angle_gamma   90.00
#
_symmetry.space_group_name_H-M   'P 1'
#
loop_
_entity.id
_entity.type
_entity.pdbx_description
1 polymer ?
#
loop_
_entity_poly.entity_id
_entity_poly.type
_entity_poly.pdbx_seq_one_letter_code
_entity_poly.pdbx_strand_id
1 'polypeptide(L)'
;PLLDSKDHWQNVMRGHAAANQIPVIASNRIGTEVEGSISVTFYGSSFIANHLGNIEIEMNKEEEGFVFKNFNFSEITKYRQSWGNFRDRRPDLYKNICDF
;
A
#
# COMPACT_ATOMS: atom_id res chain seq x y z
N PRO A 1 13.21 2.56 10.00
CA PRO A 1 12.65 1.23 10.24
C PRO A 1 13.71 0.15 10.11
N LEU A 2 13.56 -0.91 10.87
CA LEU A 2 14.48 -2.03 10.89
C LEU A 2 14.10 -3.06 9.82
N LEU A 3 15.11 -3.85 9.37
CA LEU A 3 14.89 -4.84 8.32
C LEU A 3 13.80 -5.86 8.65
N ASP A 4 13.68 -6.24 9.91
CA ASP A 4 12.70 -7.22 10.37
C ASP A 4 11.26 -6.67 10.44
N SER A 5 11.08 -5.37 10.28
CA SER A 5 9.74 -4.77 10.24
C SER A 5 9.23 -4.48 8.82
N LYS A 6 10.00 -4.83 7.79
CA LYS A 6 9.64 -4.56 6.40
C LYS A 6 8.31 -5.20 6.01
N ASP A 7 8.12 -6.47 6.31
CA ASP A 7 6.91 -7.19 5.91
C ASP A 7 5.67 -6.62 6.58
N HIS A 8 5.78 -6.24 7.84
CA HIS A 8 4.68 -5.59 8.54
C HIS A 8 4.31 -4.25 7.89
N TRP A 9 5.29 -3.41 7.62
CA TRP A 9 5.08 -2.11 6.97
C TRP A 9 4.43 -2.28 5.59
N GLN A 10 4.97 -3.20 4.78
CA GLN A 10 4.46 -3.43 3.43
C GLN A 10 3.02 -3.96 3.45
N ASN A 11 2.72 -4.87 4.36
CA ASN A 11 1.36 -5.41 4.50
C ASN A 11 0.36 -4.33 4.92
N VAL A 12 0.74 -3.43 5.82
CA VAL A 12 -0.11 -2.31 6.22
C VAL A 12 -0.39 -1.39 5.04
N MET A 13 0.64 -1.03 4.26
CA MET A 13 0.48 -0.15 3.10
C MET A 13 -0.38 -0.79 2.01
N ARG A 14 -0.20 -2.08 1.75
CA ARG A 14 -1.03 -2.84 0.81
C ARG A 14 -2.48 -2.90 1.29
N GLY A 15 -2.68 -3.06 2.59
CA GLY A 15 -3.99 -3.05 3.20
C GLY A 15 -4.70 -1.71 3.01
N HIS A 16 -3.99 -0.60 3.13
CA HIS A 16 -4.55 0.73 2.85
C HIS A 16 -4.98 0.87 1.39
N ALA A 17 -4.17 0.37 0.46
CA ALA A 17 -4.54 0.39 -0.97
C ALA A 17 -5.82 -0.40 -1.21
N ALA A 18 -5.90 -1.62 -0.69
CA ALA A 18 -7.07 -2.48 -0.86
C ALA A 18 -8.30 -1.92 -0.16
N ALA A 19 -8.17 -1.45 1.07
CA ALA A 19 -9.28 -0.93 1.86
C ALA A 19 -9.88 0.34 1.25
N ASN A 20 -9.05 1.22 0.71
CA ASN A 20 -9.47 2.47 0.09
C ASN A 20 -9.72 2.33 -1.41
N GLN A 21 -9.39 1.18 -2.00
CA GLN A 21 -9.55 0.88 -3.42
C GLN A 21 -8.88 1.92 -4.30
N ILE A 22 -7.65 2.27 -3.93
CA ILE A 22 -6.84 3.28 -4.62
C ILE A 22 -5.39 2.84 -4.61
N PRO A 23 -4.61 3.13 -5.67
CA PRO A 23 -3.18 2.84 -5.65
C PRO A 23 -2.46 3.59 -4.54
N VAL A 24 -1.44 2.95 -3.97
CA VAL A 24 -0.59 3.54 -2.94
C VAL A 24 0.85 3.50 -3.42
N ILE A 25 1.51 4.65 -3.34
CA ILE A 25 2.93 4.78 -3.60
C ILE A 25 3.61 4.94 -2.24
N ALA A 26 4.42 3.95 -1.88
CA ALA A 26 5.11 3.93 -0.60
C ALA A 26 6.60 4.11 -0.82
N SER A 27 7.13 5.25 -0.41
CA SER A 27 8.55 5.55 -0.49
C SER A 27 9.22 5.24 0.84
N ASN A 28 10.39 4.64 0.77
CA ASN A 28 11.18 4.38 1.95
C ASN A 28 12.64 4.68 1.68
N ARG A 29 13.35 4.91 2.76
CA ARG A 29 14.76 5.26 2.73
C ARG A 29 15.63 4.01 2.58
N ILE A 30 16.75 4.16 1.89
CA ILE A 30 17.78 3.12 1.82
C ILE A 30 19.03 3.60 2.55
N GLY A 31 19.95 2.67 2.78
CA GLY A 31 21.27 2.96 3.34
C GLY A 31 21.34 2.71 4.84
N THR A 32 22.50 3.04 5.38
CA THR A 32 22.79 2.88 6.79
C THR A 32 23.23 4.21 7.37
N GLU A 33 22.64 4.60 8.49
CA GLU A 33 23.09 5.75 9.25
C GLU A 33 23.82 5.28 10.51
N VAL A 34 24.95 5.93 10.79
CA VAL A 34 25.75 5.66 11.98
C VAL A 34 25.88 6.95 12.75
N GLU A 35 25.50 6.91 14.02
CA GLU A 35 25.68 8.03 14.94
C GLU A 35 26.24 7.51 16.26
N GLY A 36 27.50 7.82 16.54
CA GLY A 36 28.20 7.28 17.69
C GLY A 36 28.32 5.76 17.61
N SER A 37 27.76 5.06 18.60
CA SER A 37 27.72 3.60 18.63
C SER A 37 26.43 3.02 18.05
N ILE A 38 25.54 3.87 17.54
CA ILE A 38 24.24 3.47 17.00
C ILE A 38 24.33 3.39 15.49
N SER A 39 23.90 2.28 14.91
CA SER A 39 23.81 2.06 13.48
C SER A 39 22.40 1.63 13.12
N VAL A 40 21.78 2.32 12.15
CA VAL A 40 20.44 2.00 11.67
C VAL A 40 20.51 1.77 10.17
N THR A 41 20.06 0.60 9.75
CA THR A 41 19.93 0.26 8.33
C THR A 41 18.49 0.33 7.90
N PHE A 42 18.22 1.10 6.86
CA PHE A 42 16.88 1.22 6.29
C PHE A 42 16.69 0.17 5.21
N TYR A 43 15.54 -0.48 5.22
CA TYR A 43 15.28 -1.60 4.30
C TYR A 43 14.84 -1.17 2.89
N GLY A 44 14.61 0.12 2.68
CA GLY A 44 14.19 0.60 1.37
C GLY A 44 12.89 -0.05 0.93
N SER A 45 12.97 -0.78 -0.18
CA SER A 45 11.85 -1.53 -0.73
C SER A 45 10.63 -0.68 -1.04
N SER A 46 10.87 0.55 -1.53
CA SER A 46 9.80 1.43 -2.02
C SER A 46 9.00 0.71 -3.09
N PHE A 47 7.69 0.88 -3.09
CA PHE A 47 6.85 0.10 -3.99
C PHE A 47 5.59 0.88 -4.39
N ILE A 48 4.96 0.38 -5.44
CA ILE A 48 3.65 0.85 -5.89
C ILE A 48 2.68 -0.32 -5.80
N ALA A 49 1.62 -0.16 -5.02
CA ALA A 49 0.53 -1.13 -4.93
C ALA A 49 -0.66 -0.62 -5.71
N ASN A 50 -1.39 -1.53 -6.36
CA ASN A 50 -2.60 -1.18 -7.08
C ASN A 50 -3.81 -1.11 -6.13
N HIS A 51 -4.96 -0.74 -6.67
CA HIS A 51 -6.20 -0.58 -5.90
C HIS A 51 -6.74 -1.88 -5.31
N LEU A 52 -6.18 -3.02 -5.67
CA LEU A 52 -6.50 -4.32 -5.09
C LEU A 52 -5.55 -4.69 -3.96
N GLY A 53 -4.50 -3.90 -3.74
CA GLY A 53 -3.46 -4.17 -2.75
C GLY A 53 -2.32 -5.03 -3.26
N ASN A 54 -2.27 -5.32 -4.56
CA ASN A 54 -1.20 -6.10 -5.15
C ASN A 54 -0.02 -5.20 -5.52
N ILE A 55 1.20 -5.72 -5.32
CA ILE A 55 2.41 -4.98 -5.67
C ILE A 55 2.60 -5.02 -7.17
N GLU A 56 2.69 -3.84 -7.78
CA GLU A 56 2.96 -3.69 -9.20
C GLU A 56 4.47 -3.55 -9.47
N ILE A 57 5.14 -2.74 -8.67
CA ILE A 57 6.57 -2.46 -8.79
C ILE A 57 7.15 -2.35 -7.39
N GLU A 58 8.31 -2.96 -7.18
CA GLU A 58 9.06 -2.86 -5.93
C GLU A 58 10.52 -2.60 -6.24
N MET A 59 11.10 -1.60 -5.59
CA MET A 59 12.54 -1.34 -5.67
C MET A 59 13.26 -2.25 -4.69
N ASN A 60 14.52 -2.60 -5.02
CA ASN A 60 15.30 -3.36 -4.07
C ASN A 60 15.75 -2.47 -2.89
N LYS A 61 16.32 -3.08 -1.86
CA LYS A 61 16.68 -2.39 -0.63
C LYS A 61 18.03 -1.69 -0.69
N GLU A 62 18.75 -1.76 -1.80
CA GLU A 62 20.10 -1.23 -1.92
C GLU A 62 20.28 -0.19 -3.01
N GLU A 63 19.40 -0.14 -4.00
CA GLU A 63 19.53 0.75 -5.14
C GLU A 63 18.74 2.03 -4.99
N GLU A 64 19.37 3.15 -5.31
CA GLU A 64 18.68 4.40 -5.54
C GLU A 64 18.13 4.44 -6.95
N GLY A 65 17.04 5.16 -7.12
CA GLY A 65 16.45 5.33 -8.43
C GLY A 65 15.02 5.79 -8.32
N PHE A 66 14.31 5.68 -9.43
CA PHE A 66 12.88 5.94 -9.46
C PHE A 66 12.16 4.91 -10.30
N VAL A 67 10.89 4.71 -10.00
CA VAL A 67 9.99 3.86 -10.76
C VAL A 67 8.70 4.65 -11.01
N PHE A 68 8.00 4.28 -12.08
CA PHE A 68 6.69 4.85 -12.32
C PHE A 68 5.76 3.77 -12.90
N LYS A 69 4.47 4.01 -12.71
CA LYS A 69 3.43 3.12 -13.20
C LYS A 69 2.24 3.97 -13.62
N ASN A 70 1.70 3.69 -14.78
CA ASN A 70 0.46 4.31 -15.23
C ASN A 70 -0.73 3.52 -14.72
N PHE A 71 -1.72 4.21 -14.20
CA PHE A 71 -2.96 3.60 -13.74
C PHE A 71 -4.13 4.13 -14.56
N ASN A 72 -5.05 3.25 -14.87
CA ASN A 72 -6.30 3.63 -15.53
C ASN A 72 -7.34 3.98 -14.45
N PHE A 73 -7.51 5.26 -14.19
CA PHE A 73 -8.46 5.72 -13.16
C PHE A 73 -9.91 5.39 -13.50
N SER A 74 -10.25 5.24 -14.78
CA SER A 74 -11.59 4.78 -15.18
C SER A 74 -11.88 3.38 -14.67
N GLU A 75 -10.91 2.48 -14.76
CA GLU A 75 -11.04 1.11 -14.23
C GLU A 75 -11.15 1.11 -12.71
N ILE A 76 -10.34 1.93 -12.05
CA ILE A 76 -10.39 2.07 -10.59
C ILE A 76 -11.76 2.60 -10.16
N THR A 77 -12.26 3.60 -10.83
CA THR A 77 -13.58 4.17 -10.55
C THR A 77 -14.68 3.14 -10.74
N LYS A 78 -14.62 2.36 -11.82
CA LYS A 78 -15.59 1.28 -12.06
C LYS A 78 -15.55 0.22 -10.96
N TYR A 79 -14.36 -0.14 -10.52
CA TYR A 79 -14.18 -1.10 -9.43
C TYR A 79 -14.81 -0.59 -8.14
N ARG A 80 -14.55 0.67 -7.79
CA ARG A 80 -15.11 1.30 -6.59
C ARG A 80 -16.64 1.39 -6.66
N GLN A 81 -17.18 1.75 -7.81
CA GLN A 81 -18.63 1.79 -8.03
C GLN A 81 -19.27 0.41 -7.90
N SER A 82 -18.60 -0.62 -8.41
CA SER A 82 -19.05 -1.99 -8.31
C SER A 82 -19.17 -2.44 -6.84
N TRP A 83 -18.20 -2.07 -6.01
CA TRP A 83 -18.24 -2.32 -4.58
C TRP A 83 -19.39 -1.59 -3.91
N GLY A 84 -19.60 -0.33 -4.26
CA GLY A 84 -20.72 0.46 -3.74
C GLY A 84 -22.06 -0.17 -4.09
N ASN A 85 -22.24 -0.57 -5.32
CA ASN A 85 -23.45 -1.24 -5.77
C ASN A 85 -23.70 -2.55 -5.03
N PHE A 86 -22.65 -3.34 -4.83
CA PHE A 86 -22.76 -4.59 -4.08
C PHE A 86 -23.20 -4.33 -2.64
N ARG A 87 -22.58 -3.36 -1.98
CA ARG A 87 -22.93 -2.99 -0.60
C ARG A 87 -24.38 -2.52 -0.50
N ASP A 88 -24.82 -1.70 -1.46
CA ASP A 88 -26.17 -1.15 -1.46
C ASP A 88 -27.24 -2.22 -1.72
N ARG A 89 -26.88 -3.30 -2.42
CA ARG A 89 -27.78 -4.43 -2.67
C ARG A 89 -27.92 -5.38 -1.47
N ARG A 90 -27.07 -5.24 -0.47
CA ARG A 90 -27.03 -6.11 0.69
C ARG A 90 -27.12 -5.33 1.99
N PRO A 91 -28.11 -4.42 2.12
CA PRO A 91 -28.20 -3.58 3.32
C PRO A 91 -28.43 -4.41 4.58
N ASP A 92 -29.06 -5.55 4.49
CA ASP A 92 -29.29 -6.46 5.59
C ASP A 92 -28.01 -7.01 6.22
N LEU A 93 -26.95 -7.17 5.42
CA LEU A 93 -25.63 -7.61 5.90
C LEU A 93 -24.87 -6.51 6.64
N TYR A 94 -25.14 -5.25 6.30
CA TYR A 94 -24.38 -4.11 6.81
C TYR A 94 -25.15 -3.30 7.85
N LYS A 95 -26.39 -3.64 8.09
CA LYS A 95 -27.27 -2.89 9.00
C LYS A 95 -26.67 -2.77 10.39
N ASN A 96 -26.18 -3.86 10.94
CA ASN A 96 -25.59 -3.88 12.29
C ASN A 96 -24.27 -3.09 12.36
N ILE A 97 -23.59 -2.94 11.22
CA ILE A 97 -22.35 -2.18 11.13
C ILE A 97 -22.64 -0.68 11.00
N CYS A 98 -23.75 -0.34 10.37
CA CYS A 98 -24.14 1.04 10.08
C CYS A 98 -24.96 1.69 11.20
N ASP A 99 -25.48 0.90 12.13
CA ASP A 99 -26.35 1.36 13.22
C ASP A 99 -25.56 1.76 14.48
N PHE A 100 -24.52 2.53 14.29
CA PHE A 100 -23.73 3.04 15.43
C PHE A 100 -24.27 4.35 15.95
#